data_7d7f6cd3fd579afc3b221ca28a7a36e1
#
_entry.id   7d7f6cd3fd579afc3b221ca28a7a36e1
#
_cell.length_a   1.000
_cell.length_b   1.000
_cell.length_c   1.000
_cell.angle_alpha   90.00
_cell.angle_beta   90.00
_cell.angle_gamma   90.00
#
_symmetry.space_group_name_H-M   'P 1'
#
loop_
_entity.id
_entity.type
_entity.pdbx_description
1 polymer ?
#
loop_
_entity_poly.entity_id
_entity_poly.type
_entity_poly.pdbx_seq_one_letter_code
_entity_poly.pdbx_strand_id
1 'polypeptide(L)'
;MSTGKITQIIGAVIDVEFPSDAIPKVYNALHVTETNLTLEVQQHLGDNIESAIAMGGSEGEKRGLEVTNTGKAITVPVGEKTLGRIMDVLGNPIDNEGDIGQKEEWEIHRAAPAYNELAPAAELLETGIKVIDLICPFAKGGKVGLFGGAGVGKTVNMMELIRNIAIEHSGYSVFAGVGERTREGNDFYHEMKDSNVLDKVSLVYGQMNEPPGNRLRVGLTGLTMAEYFRDEGRDVLLFIDNIYRYTLAGTEVSALLGRMPSAVGYQPTLASEMGALQERITSTKTGSITSIQAVYVPADDLTDPSPATTFAHLDATVVLSRQVAELGIYPAVDPLDSTSRQLDPLIVGQEHYDVARGVQGVLQRYKELKDIIAILGMDELSEEDKQTVSRARKIQKYLSQPFFVAEVFTGSPGKYVSLKDTISGFKAILDGELDAVPEQAFYMTGSIEEVKEKAAENK
;
A
#
# COMPACT_ATOMS: atom_id res chain seq x y z
N MET A 1 -20.46 13.97 30.33
CA MET A 1 -20.80 13.28 29.09
C MET A 1 -22.27 13.57 28.81
N SER A 2 -22.59 14.00 27.60
CA SER A 2 -23.99 14.23 27.22
C SER A 2 -24.64 12.96 26.73
N THR A 3 -25.93 12.83 26.93
CA THR A 3 -26.70 11.64 26.56
C THR A 3 -27.81 12.04 25.61
N GLY A 4 -27.95 11.28 24.54
CA GLY A 4 -29.01 11.44 23.54
C GLY A 4 -29.82 10.17 23.36
N LYS A 5 -30.73 10.17 22.41
CA LYS A 5 -31.60 9.02 22.08
C LYS A 5 -31.65 8.80 20.56
N ILE A 6 -31.66 7.55 20.15
CA ILE A 6 -31.84 7.17 18.76
C ILE A 6 -33.24 7.57 18.29
N THR A 7 -33.31 8.33 17.19
CA THR A 7 -34.59 8.77 16.59
C THR A 7 -34.89 8.01 15.30
N GLN A 8 -33.87 7.66 14.50
CA GLN A 8 -34.02 6.99 13.22
C GLN A 8 -32.82 6.06 12.94
N ILE A 9 -33.10 4.97 12.22
CA ILE A 9 -32.07 4.03 11.77
C ILE A 9 -32.33 3.74 10.29
N ILE A 10 -31.32 4.00 9.46
CA ILE A 10 -31.35 3.70 8.02
C ILE A 10 -30.06 2.93 7.70
N GLY A 11 -30.13 1.60 7.80
CA GLY A 11 -28.95 0.75 7.61
C GLY A 11 -27.83 1.11 8.60
N ALA A 12 -26.67 1.47 8.07
CA ALA A 12 -25.51 1.86 8.89
C ALA A 12 -25.56 3.32 9.40
N VAL A 13 -26.56 4.12 9.00
CA VAL A 13 -26.75 5.49 9.48
C VAL A 13 -27.78 5.53 10.57
N ILE A 14 -27.42 6.14 11.69
CA ILE A 14 -28.25 6.26 12.89
C ILE A 14 -28.34 7.73 13.27
N ASP A 15 -29.56 8.24 13.36
CA ASP A 15 -29.84 9.61 13.81
C ASP A 15 -30.08 9.62 15.30
N VAL A 16 -29.44 10.54 16.00
CA VAL A 16 -29.49 10.67 17.45
C VAL A 16 -29.83 12.10 17.81
N GLU A 17 -30.82 12.26 18.68
CA GLU A 17 -31.23 13.57 19.23
C GLU A 17 -30.50 13.81 20.56
N PHE A 18 -29.87 14.97 20.69
CA PHE A 18 -29.20 15.44 21.90
C PHE A 18 -29.86 16.68 22.49
N PRO A 19 -29.65 17.00 23.79
CA PRO A 19 -30.02 18.29 24.34
C PRO A 19 -29.35 19.45 23.58
N SER A 20 -30.05 20.55 23.40
CA SER A 20 -29.58 21.71 22.62
C SER A 20 -28.29 22.36 23.12
N ASP A 21 -27.99 22.20 24.40
CA ASP A 21 -26.78 22.70 25.06
C ASP A 21 -25.60 21.68 25.05
N ALA A 22 -25.82 20.50 24.47
CA ALA A 22 -24.86 19.39 24.56
C ALA A 22 -24.73 18.60 23.24
N ILE A 23 -24.79 19.29 22.12
CA ILE A 23 -24.67 18.71 20.78
C ILE A 23 -23.24 18.22 20.54
N PRO A 24 -23.03 16.95 20.11
CA PRO A 24 -21.71 16.42 19.75
C PRO A 24 -21.11 17.16 18.55
N LYS A 25 -19.78 17.22 18.52
CA LYS A 25 -19.06 17.69 17.33
C LYS A 25 -19.01 16.61 16.26
N VAL A 26 -18.89 17.04 15.01
CA VAL A 26 -18.59 16.11 13.89
C VAL A 26 -17.34 15.31 14.23
N TYR A 27 -17.38 14.02 13.91
CA TYR A 27 -16.38 12.99 14.24
C TYR A 27 -16.31 12.54 15.69
N ASN A 28 -17.10 13.10 16.61
CA ASN A 28 -17.18 12.53 17.94
C ASN A 28 -17.65 11.07 17.89
N ALA A 29 -17.03 10.23 18.70
CA ALA A 29 -17.47 8.87 18.94
C ALA A 29 -18.66 8.90 19.93
N LEU A 30 -19.72 8.22 19.54
CA LEU A 30 -20.91 7.99 20.37
C LEU A 30 -20.99 6.50 20.74
N HIS A 31 -21.60 6.22 21.86
CA HIS A 31 -21.69 4.86 22.37
C HIS A 31 -23.15 4.52 22.75
N VAL A 32 -23.70 3.50 22.11
CA VAL A 32 -25.04 3.00 22.46
C VAL A 32 -24.92 2.14 23.71
N THR A 33 -25.57 2.57 24.78
CA THR A 33 -25.34 2.02 26.13
C THR A 33 -25.72 0.53 26.26
N GLU A 34 -26.81 0.12 25.62
CA GLU A 34 -27.32 -1.26 25.76
C GLU A 34 -26.58 -2.27 24.87
N THR A 35 -26.17 -1.87 23.68
CA THR A 35 -25.64 -2.78 22.66
C THR A 35 -24.13 -2.70 22.49
N ASN A 36 -23.52 -1.71 23.14
CA ASN A 36 -22.08 -1.43 23.03
C ASN A 36 -21.62 -1.04 21.60
N LEU A 37 -22.55 -0.58 20.75
CA LEU A 37 -22.24 -0.15 19.41
C LEU A 37 -21.61 1.24 19.43
N THR A 38 -20.49 1.42 18.72
CA THR A 38 -19.85 2.71 18.52
C THR A 38 -20.35 3.36 17.24
N LEU A 39 -20.69 4.65 17.33
CA LEU A 39 -21.11 5.48 16.21
C LEU A 39 -20.12 6.65 16.04
N GLU A 40 -20.01 7.15 14.84
CA GLU A 40 -19.24 8.37 14.55
C GLU A 40 -20.16 9.42 13.93
N VAL A 41 -20.21 10.60 14.53
CA VAL A 41 -21.01 11.74 14.03
C VAL A 41 -20.48 12.18 12.68
N GLN A 42 -21.37 12.26 11.67
CA GLN A 42 -21.03 12.66 10.31
C GLN A 42 -21.52 14.04 9.95
N GLN A 43 -22.71 14.41 10.40
CA GLN A 43 -23.32 15.70 10.09
C GLN A 43 -24.41 16.10 11.10
N HIS A 44 -24.62 17.40 11.20
CA HIS A 44 -25.73 17.99 11.93
C HIS A 44 -26.93 18.17 11.00
N LEU A 45 -28.09 17.62 11.38
CA LEU A 45 -29.32 17.74 10.58
C LEU A 45 -30.16 18.96 10.95
N GLY A 46 -29.86 19.63 12.06
CA GLY A 46 -30.70 20.62 12.70
C GLY A 46 -31.61 20.00 13.75
N ASP A 47 -32.36 20.87 14.48
CA ASP A 47 -33.26 20.43 15.54
C ASP A 47 -32.65 19.48 16.58
N ASN A 48 -31.37 19.69 16.87
CA ASN A 48 -30.54 18.86 17.80
C ASN A 48 -30.37 17.41 17.37
N ILE A 49 -30.57 17.09 16.10
CA ILE A 49 -30.39 15.75 15.56
C ILE A 49 -29.05 15.63 14.82
N GLU A 50 -28.30 14.62 15.19
CA GLU A 50 -26.99 14.27 14.60
C GLU A 50 -27.12 12.98 13.82
N SER A 51 -26.63 12.97 12.58
CA SER A 51 -26.48 11.76 11.78
C SER A 51 -25.10 11.15 12.00
N ALA A 52 -25.07 9.88 12.39
CA ALA A 52 -23.86 9.14 12.68
C ALA A 52 -23.80 7.83 11.90
N ILE A 53 -22.58 7.34 11.62
CA ILE A 53 -22.36 6.02 11.02
C ILE A 53 -21.96 5.00 12.09
N ALA A 54 -22.49 3.78 11.95
CA ALA A 54 -22.17 2.69 12.84
C ALA A 54 -20.80 2.06 12.49
N MET A 55 -20.03 1.78 13.53
CA MET A 55 -18.75 1.03 13.45
C MET A 55 -18.95 -0.45 13.80
N GLY A 56 -20.07 -0.99 13.43
CA GLY A 56 -20.48 -2.38 13.66
C GLY A 56 -21.88 -2.61 13.08
N GLY A 57 -22.38 -3.83 13.18
CA GLY A 57 -23.74 -4.16 12.77
C GLY A 57 -24.77 -3.36 13.54
N SER A 58 -25.77 -2.81 12.84
CA SER A 58 -26.87 -2.06 13.43
C SER A 58 -28.13 -2.91 13.64
N GLU A 59 -28.04 -4.19 13.34
CA GLU A 59 -29.15 -5.13 13.51
C GLU A 59 -29.53 -5.27 15.00
N GLY A 60 -30.78 -5.02 15.30
CA GLY A 60 -31.28 -5.08 16.69
C GLY A 60 -31.31 -3.72 17.40
N GLU A 61 -30.71 -2.68 16.82
CA GLU A 61 -30.84 -1.32 17.33
C GLU A 61 -32.29 -0.82 17.22
N LYS A 62 -32.72 -0.02 18.19
CA LYS A 62 -34.09 0.47 18.29
C LYS A 62 -34.13 1.97 18.55
N ARG A 63 -35.22 2.60 18.10
CA ARG A 63 -35.53 3.98 18.49
C ARG A 63 -35.68 4.09 20.01
N GLY A 64 -35.19 5.19 20.57
CA GLY A 64 -35.29 5.46 22.02
C GLY A 64 -34.13 4.89 22.84
N LEU A 65 -33.22 4.09 22.27
CA LEU A 65 -32.01 3.66 22.96
C LEU A 65 -31.15 4.85 23.32
N GLU A 66 -30.55 4.78 24.50
CA GLU A 66 -29.67 5.81 25.02
C GLU A 66 -28.30 5.75 24.36
N VAL A 67 -27.81 6.91 23.97
CA VAL A 67 -26.51 7.10 23.33
C VAL A 67 -25.68 8.12 24.09
N THR A 68 -24.48 7.74 24.49
CA THR A 68 -23.56 8.60 25.24
C THR A 68 -22.53 9.22 24.28
N ASN A 69 -22.35 10.52 24.34
CA ASN A 69 -21.25 11.21 23.68
C ASN A 69 -19.97 11.05 24.49
N THR A 70 -18.93 10.50 23.90
CA THR A 70 -17.60 10.33 24.55
C THR A 70 -16.84 11.65 24.68
N GLY A 71 -17.24 12.70 23.94
CA GLY A 71 -16.58 14.00 23.91
C GLY A 71 -15.28 14.05 23.09
N LYS A 72 -14.89 12.95 22.47
CA LYS A 72 -13.70 12.83 21.62
C LYS A 72 -13.98 11.98 20.38
N ALA A 73 -13.10 12.06 19.39
CA ALA A 73 -13.15 11.18 18.23
C ALA A 73 -12.84 9.72 18.62
N ILE A 74 -13.03 8.78 17.69
CA ILE A 74 -12.62 7.38 17.88
C ILE A 74 -11.12 7.35 18.19
N THR A 75 -10.75 6.65 19.26
CA THR A 75 -9.36 6.42 19.65
C THR A 75 -8.99 4.95 19.43
N VAL A 76 -7.74 4.73 19.07
CA VAL A 76 -7.19 3.39 18.84
C VAL A 76 -5.86 3.22 19.57
N PRO A 77 -5.50 2.01 20.01
CA PRO A 77 -4.23 1.77 20.65
C PRO A 77 -3.08 1.99 19.68
N VAL A 78 -2.00 2.59 20.17
CA VAL A 78 -0.78 2.84 19.40
C VAL A 78 0.43 2.39 20.19
N GLY A 79 1.47 1.89 19.52
CA GLY A 79 2.70 1.48 20.15
C GLY A 79 3.13 0.05 19.82
N GLU A 80 4.27 -0.36 20.35
CA GLU A 80 4.92 -1.63 20.00
C GLU A 80 4.09 -2.88 20.35
N LYS A 81 3.16 -2.79 21.31
CA LYS A 81 2.29 -3.92 21.64
C LYS A 81 1.24 -4.24 20.59
N THR A 82 1.03 -3.34 19.61
CA THR A 82 0.18 -3.60 18.46
C THR A 82 0.86 -4.48 17.40
N LEU A 83 2.19 -4.59 17.45
CA LEU A 83 2.97 -5.40 16.51
C LEU A 83 2.64 -6.89 16.67
N GLY A 84 2.47 -7.56 15.56
CA GLY A 84 2.10 -8.98 15.50
C GLY A 84 0.62 -9.25 15.77
N ARG A 85 -0.19 -8.23 15.96
CA ARG A 85 -1.61 -8.35 16.33
C ARG A 85 -2.52 -7.94 15.18
N ILE A 86 -3.70 -8.56 15.16
CA ILE A 86 -4.78 -8.18 14.23
C ILE A 86 -5.87 -7.47 15.03
N MET A 87 -6.27 -6.29 14.55
CA MET A 87 -7.24 -5.44 15.20
C MET A 87 -8.36 -5.05 14.22
N ASP A 88 -9.52 -4.73 14.78
CA ASP A 88 -10.62 -4.13 14.03
C ASP A 88 -10.44 -2.60 13.89
N VAL A 89 -11.42 -1.92 13.31
CA VAL A 89 -11.42 -0.46 13.10
C VAL A 89 -11.30 0.34 14.40
N LEU A 90 -11.76 -0.20 15.50
CA LEU A 90 -11.70 0.42 16.84
C LEU A 90 -10.42 0.05 17.61
N GLY A 91 -9.54 -0.76 17.00
CA GLY A 91 -8.33 -1.24 17.65
C GLY A 91 -8.54 -2.40 18.62
N ASN A 92 -9.69 -3.06 18.60
CA ASN A 92 -9.93 -4.26 19.39
C ASN A 92 -9.25 -5.47 18.72
N PRO A 93 -8.61 -6.36 19.51
CA PRO A 93 -7.98 -7.56 18.95
C PRO A 93 -9.04 -8.54 18.41
N ILE A 94 -8.76 -9.08 17.22
CA ILE A 94 -9.61 -10.10 16.57
C ILE A 94 -8.86 -11.39 16.25
N ASP A 95 -7.65 -11.54 16.79
CA ASP A 95 -6.74 -12.67 16.56
C ASP A 95 -6.85 -13.77 17.64
N ASN A 96 -7.72 -13.60 18.62
CA ASN A 96 -7.88 -14.50 19.78
C ASN A 96 -6.64 -14.64 20.68
N GLU A 97 -5.68 -13.73 20.59
CA GLU A 97 -4.46 -13.72 21.40
C GLU A 97 -4.59 -12.86 22.70
N GLY A 98 -5.82 -12.54 23.08
CA GLY A 98 -6.12 -11.75 24.27
C GLY A 98 -5.97 -10.24 24.08
N ASP A 99 -6.05 -9.50 25.18
CA ASP A 99 -5.95 -8.03 25.16
C ASP A 99 -4.56 -7.58 24.68
N ILE A 100 -4.54 -6.52 23.90
CA ILE A 100 -3.29 -5.90 23.40
C ILE A 100 -2.45 -5.34 24.56
N GLY A 101 -3.13 -4.86 25.63
CA GLY A 101 -2.45 -4.31 26.79
C GLY A 101 -1.71 -2.99 26.53
N GLN A 102 -1.99 -2.32 25.43
CA GLN A 102 -1.49 -0.99 25.14
C GLN A 102 -2.38 0.04 25.82
N LYS A 103 -1.76 0.95 26.57
CA LYS A 103 -2.48 1.99 27.33
C LYS A 103 -2.56 3.31 26.57
N GLU A 104 -1.65 3.56 25.66
CA GLU A 104 -1.63 4.77 24.87
C GLU A 104 -2.59 4.64 23.71
N GLU A 105 -3.47 5.62 23.57
CA GLU A 105 -4.48 5.69 22.52
C GLU A 105 -4.41 7.05 21.83
N TRP A 106 -4.55 7.05 20.52
CA TRP A 106 -4.62 8.25 19.70
C TRP A 106 -5.92 8.31 18.92
N GLU A 107 -6.43 9.53 18.71
CA GLU A 107 -7.58 9.75 17.85
C GLU A 107 -7.25 9.48 16.39
N ILE A 108 -8.17 8.83 15.66
CA ILE A 108 -7.97 8.53 14.23
C ILE A 108 -8.11 9.77 13.33
N HIS A 109 -8.84 10.79 13.77
CA HIS A 109 -8.98 12.06 13.08
C HIS A 109 -7.91 13.03 13.58
N ARG A 110 -6.80 13.05 12.85
CA ARG A 110 -5.66 13.93 13.14
C ARG A 110 -5.39 14.84 11.95
N ALA A 111 -4.85 16.03 12.23
CA ALA A 111 -4.36 16.89 11.17
C ALA A 111 -3.09 16.31 10.52
N ALA A 112 -2.89 16.63 9.25
CA ALA A 112 -1.60 16.38 8.61
C ALA A 112 -0.49 17.17 9.32
N PRO A 113 0.77 16.72 9.28
CA PRO A 113 1.89 17.45 9.86
C PRO A 113 1.96 18.89 9.32
N ALA A 114 2.30 19.81 10.20
CA ALA A 114 2.46 21.21 9.82
C ALA A 114 3.64 21.40 8.84
N TYR A 115 3.56 22.40 7.99
CA TYR A 115 4.59 22.64 6.96
C TYR A 115 6.01 22.70 7.51
N ASN A 116 6.19 23.27 8.69
CA ASN A 116 7.49 23.38 9.37
C ASN A 116 7.99 22.06 9.99
N GLU A 117 7.15 21.04 10.08
CA GLU A 117 7.49 19.69 10.58
C GLU A 117 7.94 18.76 9.46
N LEU A 118 7.66 19.11 8.21
CA LEU A 118 8.00 18.29 7.04
C LEU A 118 9.52 18.21 6.85
N ALA A 119 9.98 17.07 6.33
CA ALA A 119 11.36 16.90 5.95
C ALA A 119 11.73 17.85 4.79
N PRO A 120 12.92 18.48 4.81
CA PRO A 120 13.28 19.50 3.82
C PRO A 120 13.60 18.96 2.42
N ALA A 121 13.93 17.68 2.30
CA ALA A 121 14.25 17.02 1.04
C ALA A 121 13.73 15.58 1.03
N ALA A 122 13.33 15.10 -0.14
CA ALA A 122 12.99 13.70 -0.33
C ALA A 122 14.26 12.85 -0.35
N GLU A 123 14.32 11.87 0.54
CA GLU A 123 15.32 10.81 0.52
C GLU A 123 14.77 9.59 -0.20
N LEU A 124 15.63 8.85 -0.89
CA LEU A 124 15.24 7.58 -1.49
C LEU A 124 15.12 6.50 -0.41
N LEU A 125 14.08 5.68 -0.53
CA LEU A 125 13.93 4.48 0.25
C LEU A 125 14.47 3.29 -0.55
N GLU A 126 15.62 2.78 -0.14
CA GLU A 126 16.22 1.60 -0.75
C GLU A 126 15.47 0.34 -0.31
N THR A 127 14.88 -0.36 -1.27
CA THR A 127 14.05 -1.55 -0.99
C THR A 127 14.84 -2.85 -1.03
N GLY A 128 16.00 -2.85 -1.65
CA GLY A 128 16.80 -4.05 -1.90
C GLY A 128 16.27 -4.94 -3.02
N ILE A 129 15.25 -4.47 -3.73
CA ILE A 129 14.67 -5.15 -4.91
C ILE A 129 15.13 -4.42 -6.16
N LYS A 130 15.94 -5.09 -6.98
CA LYS A 130 16.61 -4.48 -8.14
C LYS A 130 15.68 -3.71 -9.06
N VAL A 131 14.58 -4.32 -9.48
CA VAL A 131 13.66 -3.70 -10.44
C VAL A 131 12.98 -2.46 -9.87
N ILE A 132 12.62 -2.47 -8.59
CA ILE A 132 11.99 -1.32 -7.92
C ILE A 132 12.99 -0.19 -7.78
N ASP A 133 14.15 -0.46 -7.20
CA ASP A 133 15.15 0.56 -6.92
C ASP A 133 15.73 1.19 -8.18
N LEU A 134 15.83 0.45 -9.28
CA LEU A 134 16.33 0.97 -10.55
C LEU A 134 15.27 1.77 -11.32
N ILE A 135 14.08 1.19 -11.53
CA ILE A 135 13.08 1.68 -12.48
C ILE A 135 12.04 2.59 -11.83
N CYS A 136 11.59 2.24 -10.64
CA CYS A 136 10.56 2.98 -9.93
C CYS A 136 10.94 3.22 -8.45
N PRO A 137 12.06 3.93 -8.20
CA PRO A 137 12.56 4.16 -6.86
C PRO A 137 11.54 4.86 -5.99
N PHE A 138 11.45 4.45 -4.72
CA PHE A 138 10.55 5.02 -3.73
C PHE A 138 11.20 6.21 -3.03
N ALA A 139 10.40 7.23 -2.75
CA ALA A 139 10.79 8.29 -1.82
C ALA A 139 10.36 7.91 -0.41
N LYS A 140 11.18 8.19 0.60
CA LYS A 140 10.73 8.18 1.99
C LYS A 140 9.61 9.20 2.18
N GLY A 141 8.51 8.77 2.76
CA GLY A 141 7.29 9.60 2.85
C GLY A 141 6.50 9.70 1.57
N GLY A 142 6.90 8.98 0.53
CA GLY A 142 6.20 8.91 -0.75
C GLY A 142 5.01 7.96 -0.73
N LYS A 143 4.18 8.09 -1.75
CA LYS A 143 2.97 7.29 -1.96
C LYS A 143 3.15 6.47 -3.23
N VAL A 144 3.11 5.15 -3.07
CA VAL A 144 3.31 4.19 -4.15
C VAL A 144 2.02 3.47 -4.47
N GLY A 145 1.59 3.51 -5.70
CA GLY A 145 0.49 2.69 -6.20
C GLY A 145 0.99 1.33 -6.67
N LEU A 146 0.39 0.26 -6.16
CA LEU A 146 0.67 -1.10 -6.57
C LEU A 146 -0.49 -1.63 -7.40
N PHE A 147 -0.22 -1.88 -8.67
CA PHE A 147 -1.19 -2.40 -9.63
C PHE A 147 -0.87 -3.86 -9.94
N GLY A 148 -1.89 -4.69 -10.03
CA GLY A 148 -1.70 -6.08 -10.42
C GLY A 148 -2.94 -6.91 -10.20
N GLY A 149 -3.18 -7.83 -11.11
CA GLY A 149 -4.25 -8.82 -11.00
C GLY A 149 -3.95 -9.90 -9.96
N ALA A 150 -4.82 -10.88 -9.88
CA ALA A 150 -4.61 -12.05 -9.03
C ALA A 150 -3.44 -12.91 -9.54
N GLY A 151 -2.66 -13.47 -8.62
CA GLY A 151 -1.60 -14.45 -8.94
C GLY A 151 -0.30 -13.88 -9.50
N VAL A 152 -0.09 -12.56 -9.43
CA VAL A 152 1.17 -11.93 -9.89
C VAL A 152 2.19 -11.67 -8.77
N GLY A 153 1.93 -12.17 -7.56
CA GLY A 153 2.86 -12.07 -6.43
C GLY A 153 2.75 -10.78 -5.61
N LYS A 154 1.59 -10.11 -5.62
CA LYS A 154 1.35 -8.87 -4.84
C LYS A 154 1.70 -9.06 -3.36
N THR A 155 1.14 -10.08 -2.72
CA THR A 155 1.36 -10.42 -1.31
C THR A 155 2.82 -10.70 -0.99
N VAL A 156 3.49 -11.48 -1.83
CA VAL A 156 4.91 -11.83 -1.64
C VAL A 156 5.80 -10.59 -1.73
N ASN A 157 5.52 -9.68 -2.65
CA ASN A 157 6.23 -8.40 -2.75
C ASN A 157 6.02 -7.55 -1.48
N MET A 158 4.80 -7.48 -0.96
CA MET A 158 4.54 -6.75 0.28
C MET A 158 5.29 -7.33 1.47
N MET A 159 5.29 -8.66 1.62
CA MET A 159 6.02 -9.33 2.70
C MET A 159 7.53 -9.11 2.60
N GLU A 160 8.11 -9.14 1.39
CA GLU A 160 9.53 -8.86 1.20
C GLU A 160 9.89 -7.43 1.57
N LEU A 161 9.06 -6.46 1.22
CA LEU A 161 9.24 -5.07 1.63
C LEU A 161 9.17 -4.90 3.15
N ILE A 162 8.22 -5.56 3.82
CA ILE A 162 8.11 -5.57 5.28
C ILE A 162 9.40 -6.10 5.90
N ARG A 163 9.88 -7.24 5.42
CA ARG A 163 11.11 -7.86 5.90
C ARG A 163 12.32 -6.94 5.70
N ASN A 164 12.48 -6.38 4.52
CA ASN A 164 13.63 -5.55 4.19
C ASN A 164 13.62 -4.24 4.99
N ILE A 165 12.48 -3.61 5.17
CA ILE A 165 12.36 -2.43 6.05
C ILE A 165 12.69 -2.78 7.50
N ALA A 166 12.22 -3.90 8.00
CA ALA A 166 12.46 -4.30 9.38
C ALA A 166 13.94 -4.59 9.66
N ILE A 167 14.62 -5.29 8.75
CA ILE A 167 16.00 -5.75 8.95
C ILE A 167 17.01 -4.68 8.55
N GLU A 168 16.85 -4.07 7.39
CA GLU A 168 17.85 -3.14 6.84
C GLU A 168 17.65 -1.69 7.33
N HIS A 169 16.44 -1.30 7.65
CA HIS A 169 16.11 0.06 8.08
C HIS A 169 15.61 0.15 9.53
N SER A 170 15.52 -0.97 10.25
CA SER A 170 14.98 -1.04 11.62
C SER A 170 13.60 -0.40 11.77
N GLY A 171 12.81 -0.46 10.71
CA GLY A 171 11.48 0.12 10.62
C GLY A 171 10.38 -0.86 10.97
N TYR A 172 9.18 -0.33 11.15
CA TYR A 172 7.97 -1.10 11.34
C TYR A 172 7.01 -0.91 10.18
N SER A 173 6.07 -1.81 10.07
CA SER A 173 5.03 -1.74 9.05
C SER A 173 3.65 -1.79 9.68
N VAL A 174 2.69 -1.17 9.00
CA VAL A 174 1.27 -1.28 9.34
C VAL A 174 0.53 -1.70 8.08
N PHE A 175 -0.32 -2.69 8.21
CA PHE A 175 -1.17 -3.18 7.12
C PHE A 175 -2.63 -2.86 7.43
N ALA A 176 -3.27 -2.08 6.56
CA ALA A 176 -4.68 -1.75 6.62
C ALA A 176 -5.43 -2.51 5.50
N GLY A 177 -6.17 -3.53 5.88
CA GLY A 177 -7.03 -4.29 4.97
C GLY A 177 -8.39 -3.61 4.85
N VAL A 178 -8.61 -2.94 3.74
CA VAL A 178 -9.83 -2.18 3.47
C VAL A 178 -10.76 -2.95 2.55
N GLY A 179 -11.83 -3.50 3.10
CA GLY A 179 -12.83 -4.24 2.36
C GLY A 179 -12.30 -5.55 1.74
N GLU A 180 -11.23 -6.11 2.28
CA GLU A 180 -10.69 -7.39 1.83
C GLU A 180 -11.54 -8.58 2.28
N ARG A 181 -11.37 -9.72 1.61
CA ARG A 181 -12.02 -10.96 2.01
C ARG A 181 -11.40 -11.48 3.29
N THR A 182 -12.22 -11.95 4.21
CA THR A 182 -11.77 -12.54 5.48
C THR A 182 -10.74 -13.66 5.28
N ARG A 183 -10.95 -14.50 4.27
CA ARG A 183 -10.03 -15.57 3.93
C ARG A 183 -8.65 -15.04 3.52
N GLU A 184 -8.60 -14.05 2.63
CA GLU A 184 -7.34 -13.47 2.14
C GLU A 184 -6.56 -12.80 3.28
N GLY A 185 -7.27 -12.10 4.19
CA GLY A 185 -6.65 -11.53 5.38
C GLY A 185 -6.08 -12.57 6.35
N ASN A 186 -6.78 -13.69 6.51
CA ASN A 186 -6.31 -14.81 7.34
C ASN A 186 -5.11 -15.52 6.70
N ASP A 187 -5.16 -15.78 5.40
CA ASP A 187 -4.06 -16.39 4.65
C ASP A 187 -2.81 -15.51 4.76
N PHE A 188 -2.95 -14.19 4.59
CA PHE A 188 -1.86 -13.22 4.72
C PHE A 188 -1.24 -13.21 6.12
N TYR A 189 -2.05 -13.30 7.17
CA TYR A 189 -1.56 -13.41 8.55
C TYR A 189 -0.69 -14.65 8.74
N HIS A 190 -1.14 -15.81 8.26
CA HIS A 190 -0.38 -17.05 8.37
C HIS A 190 0.92 -17.02 7.55
N GLU A 191 0.86 -16.51 6.33
CA GLU A 191 2.05 -16.33 5.48
C GLU A 191 3.11 -15.44 6.14
N MET A 192 2.69 -14.34 6.79
CA MET A 192 3.61 -13.48 7.55
C MET A 192 4.22 -14.18 8.76
N LYS A 193 3.42 -15.01 9.44
CA LYS A 193 3.88 -15.81 10.58
C LYS A 193 4.92 -16.84 10.14
N ASP A 194 4.66 -17.55 9.05
CA ASP A 194 5.55 -18.57 8.50
C ASP A 194 6.85 -17.97 7.96
N SER A 195 6.79 -16.74 7.45
CA SER A 195 7.93 -15.99 6.95
C SER A 195 8.70 -15.22 8.05
N ASN A 196 8.29 -15.32 9.30
CA ASN A 196 8.91 -14.66 10.46
C ASN A 196 8.98 -13.11 10.34
N VAL A 197 7.96 -12.49 9.75
CA VAL A 197 7.87 -11.03 9.63
C VAL A 197 6.71 -10.43 10.46
N LEU A 198 5.86 -11.28 11.02
CA LEU A 198 4.65 -10.88 11.73
C LEU A 198 4.92 -9.93 12.91
N ASP A 199 6.00 -10.15 13.65
CA ASP A 199 6.39 -9.35 14.82
C ASP A 199 6.85 -7.91 14.48
N LYS A 200 6.94 -7.59 13.19
CA LYS A 200 7.32 -6.26 12.67
C LYS A 200 6.17 -5.48 12.06
N VAL A 201 4.95 -6.04 12.11
CA VAL A 201 3.79 -5.44 11.46
C VAL A 201 2.57 -5.42 12.37
N SER A 202 1.85 -4.30 12.36
CA SER A 202 0.51 -4.19 12.98
C SER A 202 -0.54 -4.33 11.89
N LEU A 203 -1.56 -5.17 12.11
CA LEU A 203 -2.62 -5.40 11.14
C LEU A 203 -3.94 -4.85 11.65
N VAL A 204 -4.64 -4.12 10.78
CA VAL A 204 -6.01 -3.65 11.04
C VAL A 204 -6.90 -4.03 9.87
N TYR A 205 -8.04 -4.63 10.15
CA TYR A 205 -8.97 -5.12 9.14
C TYR A 205 -10.36 -4.49 9.28
N GLY A 206 -10.84 -3.92 8.18
CA GLY A 206 -12.23 -3.59 7.96
C GLY A 206 -12.69 -4.39 6.75
N GLN A 207 -13.23 -5.60 6.99
CA GLN A 207 -13.43 -6.61 5.96
C GLN A 207 -14.66 -6.36 5.10
N MET A 208 -14.77 -7.09 4.00
CA MET A 208 -15.84 -6.93 2.99
C MET A 208 -17.25 -7.10 3.57
N ASN A 209 -17.42 -7.95 4.58
CA ASN A 209 -18.69 -8.22 5.25
C ASN A 209 -19.05 -7.21 6.35
N GLU A 210 -18.14 -6.33 6.70
CA GLU A 210 -18.38 -5.32 7.73
C GLU A 210 -19.09 -4.09 7.16
N PRO A 211 -19.81 -3.31 7.99
CA PRO A 211 -20.50 -2.10 7.58
C PRO A 211 -19.58 -1.08 6.90
N PRO A 212 -20.15 -0.17 6.08
CA PRO A 212 -19.34 0.81 5.35
C PRO A 212 -18.54 1.75 6.27
N GLY A 213 -19.01 2.03 7.48
CA GLY A 213 -18.26 2.80 8.47
C GLY A 213 -16.92 2.16 8.84
N ASN A 214 -16.89 0.86 9.05
CA ASN A 214 -15.66 0.11 9.34
C ASN A 214 -14.68 0.20 8.17
N ARG A 215 -15.14 -0.06 6.96
CA ARG A 215 -14.31 -0.01 5.74
C ARG A 215 -13.82 1.40 5.43
N LEU A 216 -14.59 2.42 5.77
CA LEU A 216 -14.21 3.82 5.57
C LEU A 216 -13.15 4.30 6.57
N ARG A 217 -13.16 3.79 7.79
CA ARG A 217 -12.30 4.28 8.88
C ARG A 217 -11.08 3.41 9.19
N VAL A 218 -11.05 2.16 8.75
CA VAL A 218 -9.91 1.25 9.02
C VAL A 218 -8.59 1.78 8.45
N GLY A 219 -8.62 2.46 7.31
CA GLY A 219 -7.44 3.13 6.75
C GLY A 219 -6.89 4.21 7.67
N LEU A 220 -7.75 4.99 8.31
CA LEU A 220 -7.36 5.99 9.30
C LEU A 220 -6.81 5.35 10.58
N THR A 221 -7.37 4.22 10.99
CA THR A 221 -6.84 3.45 12.14
C THR A 221 -5.40 3.01 11.88
N GLY A 222 -5.15 2.39 10.73
CA GLY A 222 -3.79 1.98 10.35
C GLY A 222 -2.83 3.16 10.22
N LEU A 223 -3.28 4.25 9.60
CA LEU A 223 -2.48 5.47 9.46
C LEU A 223 -2.11 6.07 10.84
N THR A 224 -3.03 6.08 11.79
CA THR A 224 -2.77 6.57 13.15
C THR A 224 -1.70 5.74 13.86
N MET A 225 -1.74 4.42 13.72
CA MET A 225 -0.69 3.53 14.25
C MET A 225 0.67 3.79 13.58
N ALA A 226 0.68 4.02 12.27
CA ALA A 226 1.88 4.38 11.53
C ALA A 226 2.46 5.74 11.96
N GLU A 227 1.61 6.72 12.21
CA GLU A 227 2.02 8.04 12.69
C GLU A 227 2.71 7.97 14.04
N TYR A 228 2.27 7.09 14.92
CA TYR A 228 2.95 6.89 16.21
C TYR A 228 4.40 6.43 16.01
N PHE A 229 4.63 5.41 15.20
CA PHE A 229 5.98 4.91 14.95
C PHE A 229 6.85 5.94 14.20
N ARG A 230 6.27 6.72 13.28
CA ARG A 230 6.97 7.83 12.64
C ARG A 230 7.44 8.85 13.66
N ASP A 231 6.58 9.25 14.58
CA ASP A 231 6.87 10.25 15.60
C ASP A 231 7.90 9.75 16.62
N GLU A 232 8.02 8.42 16.78
CA GLU A 232 9.10 7.76 17.51
C GLU A 232 10.46 7.72 16.75
N GLY A 233 10.52 8.30 15.56
CA GLY A 233 11.75 8.42 14.78
C GLY A 233 12.03 7.23 13.85
N ARG A 234 11.01 6.43 13.49
CA ARG A 234 11.17 5.26 12.63
C ARG A 234 10.76 5.53 11.20
N ASP A 235 11.33 4.75 10.28
CA ASP A 235 10.85 4.62 8.93
C ASP A 235 9.73 3.57 8.92
N VAL A 236 8.53 3.98 8.52
CA VAL A 236 7.32 3.15 8.56
C VAL A 236 6.84 2.88 7.14
N LEU A 237 6.47 1.63 6.88
CA LEU A 237 5.66 1.28 5.71
C LEU A 237 4.19 1.18 6.11
N LEU A 238 3.33 1.84 5.36
CA LEU A 238 1.89 1.73 5.48
C LEU A 238 1.33 1.07 4.21
N PHE A 239 0.80 -0.12 4.36
CA PHE A 239 0.09 -0.82 3.30
C PHE A 239 -1.41 -0.56 3.40
N ILE A 240 -2.03 -0.20 2.30
CA ILE A 240 -3.49 -0.03 2.18
C ILE A 240 -3.97 -0.95 1.07
N ASP A 241 -4.65 -1.99 1.42
CA ASP A 241 -5.22 -2.93 0.46
C ASP A 241 -6.75 -3.04 0.68
N ASN A 242 -7.58 -2.37 -0.05
CA ASN A 242 -7.23 -1.64 -1.26
C ASN A 242 -7.88 -0.24 -1.23
N ILE A 243 -7.19 0.75 -1.74
CA ILE A 243 -7.64 2.16 -1.67
C ILE A 243 -8.95 2.41 -2.44
N TYR A 244 -9.24 1.66 -3.48
CA TYR A 244 -10.51 1.76 -4.20
C TYR A 244 -11.71 1.44 -3.31
N ARG A 245 -11.60 0.46 -2.44
CA ARG A 245 -12.67 0.09 -1.49
C ARG A 245 -12.89 1.13 -0.40
N TYR A 246 -11.86 1.89 -0.07
CA TYR A 246 -12.02 3.08 0.76
C TYR A 246 -12.93 4.11 0.10
N THR A 247 -12.75 4.38 -1.18
CA THR A 247 -13.63 5.29 -1.92
C THR A 247 -15.05 4.76 -2.06
N LEU A 248 -15.23 3.47 -2.29
CA LEU A 248 -16.56 2.83 -2.34
C LEU A 248 -17.30 2.91 -1.00
N ALA A 249 -16.60 2.68 0.11
CA ALA A 249 -17.19 2.81 1.44
C ALA A 249 -17.67 4.26 1.69
N GLY A 250 -16.89 5.25 1.27
CA GLY A 250 -17.29 6.65 1.29
C GLY A 250 -18.51 6.95 0.42
N THR A 251 -18.63 6.33 -0.74
CA THR A 251 -19.81 6.43 -1.62
C THR A 251 -21.06 5.85 -0.95
N GLU A 252 -20.94 4.67 -0.33
CA GLU A 252 -22.05 4.04 0.41
C GLU A 252 -22.54 4.93 1.57
N VAL A 253 -21.61 5.44 2.37
CA VAL A 253 -21.93 6.33 3.49
C VAL A 253 -22.60 7.63 2.98
N SER A 254 -22.07 8.24 1.93
CA SER A 254 -22.62 9.46 1.33
C SER A 254 -24.05 9.25 0.83
N ALA A 255 -24.32 8.13 0.19
CA ALA A 255 -25.66 7.76 -0.27
C ALA A 255 -26.63 7.57 0.89
N LEU A 256 -26.23 6.88 1.95
CA LEU A 256 -27.04 6.69 3.16
C LEU A 256 -27.32 8.00 3.92
N LEU A 257 -26.41 8.96 3.86
CA LEU A 257 -26.58 10.31 4.41
C LEU A 257 -27.44 11.22 3.51
N GLY A 258 -27.91 10.74 2.36
CA GLY A 258 -28.75 11.49 1.43
C GLY A 258 -28.03 12.62 0.70
N ARG A 259 -26.71 12.57 0.59
CA ARG A 259 -25.93 13.56 -0.17
C ARG A 259 -26.13 13.36 -1.67
N MET A 260 -26.21 14.48 -2.41
CA MET A 260 -26.32 14.41 -3.87
C MET A 260 -25.02 13.83 -4.48
N PRO A 261 -25.12 12.77 -5.29
CA PRO A 261 -23.93 12.17 -5.91
C PRO A 261 -23.29 13.12 -6.94
N SER A 262 -21.97 12.99 -7.09
CA SER A 262 -21.20 13.64 -8.15
C SER A 262 -21.12 12.77 -9.41
N ALA A 263 -20.15 13.03 -10.28
CA ALA A 263 -19.92 12.25 -11.50
C ALA A 263 -19.80 10.74 -11.23
N VAL A 264 -20.41 9.94 -12.08
CA VAL A 264 -20.40 8.45 -12.01
C VAL A 264 -20.96 7.88 -10.70
N GLY A 265 -21.69 8.69 -9.93
CA GLY A 265 -22.31 8.26 -8.68
C GLY A 265 -21.45 8.32 -7.44
N TYR A 266 -20.22 8.81 -7.54
CA TYR A 266 -19.33 8.99 -6.38
C TYR A 266 -19.80 10.11 -5.44
N GLN A 267 -19.30 10.09 -4.21
CA GLN A 267 -19.55 11.16 -3.23
C GLN A 267 -18.99 12.51 -3.70
N PRO A 268 -19.67 13.62 -3.39
CA PRO A 268 -19.17 14.96 -3.74
C PRO A 268 -17.89 15.33 -2.99
N THR A 269 -17.60 14.65 -1.89
CA THR A 269 -16.43 14.85 -1.01
C THR A 269 -15.24 13.92 -1.34
N LEU A 270 -15.28 13.19 -2.47
CA LEU A 270 -14.25 12.22 -2.82
C LEU A 270 -12.83 12.80 -2.76
N ALA A 271 -12.59 13.93 -3.40
CA ALA A 271 -11.27 14.55 -3.42
C ALA A 271 -10.82 15.02 -2.03
N SER A 272 -11.72 15.54 -1.23
CA SER A 272 -11.41 16.01 0.12
C SER A 272 -11.13 14.86 1.09
N GLU A 273 -11.89 13.78 1.00
CA GLU A 273 -11.68 12.56 1.81
C GLU A 273 -10.35 11.89 1.45
N MET A 274 -10.07 11.76 0.16
CA MET A 274 -8.80 11.21 -0.31
C MET A 274 -7.63 12.10 0.10
N GLY A 275 -7.74 13.41 -0.08
CA GLY A 275 -6.72 14.37 0.33
C GLY A 275 -6.45 14.33 1.83
N ALA A 276 -7.47 14.26 2.66
CA ALA A 276 -7.33 14.18 4.12
C ALA A 276 -6.56 12.93 4.57
N LEU A 277 -6.75 11.79 3.89
CA LEU A 277 -5.98 10.58 4.14
C LEU A 277 -4.54 10.72 3.64
N GLN A 278 -4.37 11.11 2.37
CA GLN A 278 -3.08 11.09 1.68
C GLN A 278 -2.08 12.13 2.23
N GLU A 279 -2.52 13.31 2.62
CA GLU A 279 -1.65 14.37 3.13
C GLU A 279 -1.04 14.07 4.51
N ARG A 280 -1.61 13.14 5.26
CA ARG A 280 -1.02 12.64 6.51
C ARG A 280 0.15 11.68 6.27
N ILE A 281 0.22 11.09 5.08
CA ILE A 281 1.27 10.13 4.68
C ILE A 281 2.46 10.93 4.15
N THR A 282 3.45 11.16 4.99
CA THR A 282 4.59 12.01 4.62
C THR A 282 5.81 11.75 5.53
N SER A 283 6.96 12.27 5.10
CA SER A 283 8.16 12.37 5.94
C SER A 283 8.11 13.62 6.79
N THR A 284 8.46 13.46 8.06
CA THR A 284 8.72 14.56 8.98
C THR A 284 10.22 14.62 9.34
N LYS A 285 10.61 15.63 10.10
CA LYS A 285 11.98 15.75 10.61
C LYS A 285 12.38 14.61 11.57
N THR A 286 11.40 13.88 12.11
CA THR A 286 11.64 12.78 13.06
C THR A 286 11.67 11.42 12.40
N GLY A 287 10.74 11.14 11.47
CA GLY A 287 10.60 9.84 10.82
C GLY A 287 9.83 9.94 9.53
N SER A 288 9.51 8.79 8.93
CA SER A 288 8.80 8.75 7.66
C SER A 288 7.67 7.73 7.65
N ILE A 289 6.61 8.01 6.89
CA ILE A 289 5.62 7.02 6.47
C ILE A 289 5.65 6.95 4.95
N THR A 290 6.03 5.80 4.42
CA THR A 290 5.94 5.50 3.00
C THR A 290 4.77 4.57 2.79
N SER A 291 3.82 4.93 1.94
CA SER A 291 2.65 4.08 1.69
C SER A 291 2.78 3.28 0.41
N ILE A 292 2.29 2.05 0.48
CA ILE A 292 2.08 1.18 -0.67
C ILE A 292 0.60 0.86 -0.72
N GLN A 293 -0.07 1.38 -1.73
CA GLN A 293 -1.51 1.34 -1.86
C GLN A 293 -1.86 0.45 -3.05
N ALA A 294 -2.55 -0.65 -2.77
CA ALA A 294 -3.11 -1.46 -3.85
C ALA A 294 -4.23 -0.67 -4.51
N VAL A 295 -4.16 -0.50 -5.81
CA VAL A 295 -5.13 0.25 -6.61
C VAL A 295 -5.84 -0.70 -7.55
N TYR A 296 -7.16 -0.69 -7.49
CA TYR A 296 -8.01 -1.35 -8.47
C TYR A 296 -8.57 -0.30 -9.43
N VAL A 297 -8.52 -0.61 -10.72
CA VAL A 297 -9.04 0.27 -11.77
C VAL A 297 -10.29 -0.39 -12.37
N PRO A 298 -11.49 0.14 -12.12
CA PRO A 298 -12.72 -0.42 -12.65
C PRO A 298 -12.72 -0.44 -14.17
N ALA A 299 -13.01 -1.60 -14.77
CA ALA A 299 -13.05 -1.79 -16.22
C ALA A 299 -11.79 -1.32 -16.97
N ASP A 300 -10.64 -1.28 -16.31
CA ASP A 300 -9.37 -0.73 -16.83
C ASP A 300 -9.47 0.73 -17.28
N ASP A 301 -10.45 1.47 -16.77
CA ASP A 301 -10.70 2.88 -17.09
C ASP A 301 -9.96 3.80 -16.11
N LEU A 302 -8.81 4.30 -16.51
CA LEU A 302 -8.01 5.25 -15.74
C LEU A 302 -8.66 6.63 -15.57
N THR A 303 -9.72 6.91 -16.31
CA THR A 303 -10.48 8.17 -16.22
C THR A 303 -11.59 8.14 -15.19
N ASP A 304 -11.90 6.96 -14.63
CA ASP A 304 -12.83 6.83 -13.52
C ASP A 304 -12.39 7.73 -12.34
N PRO A 305 -13.32 8.48 -11.72
CA PRO A 305 -12.98 9.46 -10.67
C PRO A 305 -12.18 8.91 -9.50
N SER A 306 -12.38 7.65 -9.10
CA SER A 306 -11.66 7.05 -7.97
C SER A 306 -10.17 6.83 -8.27
N PRO A 307 -9.78 6.06 -9.30
CA PRO A 307 -8.37 5.94 -9.65
C PRO A 307 -7.76 7.29 -10.07
N ALA A 308 -8.46 8.14 -10.81
CA ALA A 308 -7.94 9.45 -11.21
C ALA A 308 -7.57 10.32 -10.00
N THR A 309 -8.42 10.36 -8.98
CA THR A 309 -8.14 11.09 -7.73
C THR A 309 -6.98 10.48 -6.96
N THR A 310 -6.88 9.15 -6.93
CA THR A 310 -5.78 8.44 -6.27
C THR A 310 -4.46 8.71 -6.98
N PHE A 311 -4.42 8.64 -8.30
CA PHE A 311 -3.19 8.89 -9.10
C PHE A 311 -2.60 10.28 -8.87
N ALA A 312 -3.43 11.29 -8.63
CA ALA A 312 -2.97 12.65 -8.36
C ALA A 312 -2.03 12.72 -7.13
N HIS A 313 -2.19 11.81 -6.19
CA HIS A 313 -1.38 11.73 -4.97
C HIS A 313 -0.16 10.81 -5.07
N LEU A 314 -0.10 9.93 -6.07
CA LEU A 314 0.98 8.94 -6.16
C LEU A 314 2.30 9.54 -6.66
N ASP A 315 3.39 9.15 -6.01
CA ASP A 315 4.76 9.51 -6.40
C ASP A 315 5.41 8.45 -7.29
N ALA A 316 5.00 7.19 -7.12
CA ALA A 316 5.47 6.07 -7.92
C ALA A 316 4.35 5.07 -8.19
N THR A 317 4.50 4.33 -9.28
CA THR A 317 3.57 3.29 -9.69
C THR A 317 4.35 2.03 -10.01
N VAL A 318 4.02 0.95 -9.31
CA VAL A 318 4.56 -0.40 -9.56
C VAL A 318 3.48 -1.24 -10.21
N VAL A 319 3.72 -1.68 -11.43
CA VAL A 319 2.79 -2.52 -12.19
C VAL A 319 3.29 -3.95 -12.18
N LEU A 320 2.52 -4.85 -11.57
CA LEU A 320 2.77 -6.29 -11.61
C LEU A 320 2.06 -6.89 -12.83
N SER A 321 2.83 -7.48 -13.73
CA SER A 321 2.37 -7.96 -15.02
C SER A 321 2.23 -9.48 -15.03
N ARG A 322 1.09 -9.98 -15.48
CA ARG A 322 0.89 -11.41 -15.73
C ARG A 322 1.82 -11.92 -16.83
N GLN A 323 2.08 -11.13 -17.86
CA GLN A 323 2.98 -11.50 -18.95
C GLN A 323 4.42 -11.73 -18.43
N VAL A 324 4.87 -10.90 -17.50
CA VAL A 324 6.20 -11.07 -16.86
C VAL A 324 6.19 -12.31 -15.97
N ALA A 325 5.13 -12.56 -15.22
CA ALA A 325 4.98 -13.76 -14.39
C ALA A 325 4.97 -15.05 -15.21
N GLU A 326 4.33 -15.05 -16.38
CA GLU A 326 4.29 -16.18 -17.32
C GLU A 326 5.68 -16.54 -17.89
N LEU A 327 6.60 -15.58 -17.93
CA LEU A 327 8.00 -15.80 -18.28
C LEU A 327 8.82 -16.38 -17.12
N GLY A 328 8.20 -16.58 -15.95
CA GLY A 328 8.88 -17.04 -14.73
C GLY A 328 9.76 -15.99 -14.08
N ILE A 329 9.58 -14.72 -14.41
CA ILE A 329 10.35 -13.61 -13.86
C ILE A 329 9.64 -13.08 -12.62
N TYR A 330 10.27 -13.20 -11.45
CA TYR A 330 9.77 -12.70 -10.18
C TYR A 330 10.84 -11.83 -9.47
N PRO A 331 10.47 -10.67 -8.91
CA PRO A 331 9.13 -10.09 -8.88
C PRO A 331 8.62 -9.75 -10.29
N ALA A 332 7.32 -9.95 -10.52
CA ALA A 332 6.72 -9.76 -11.85
C ALA A 332 6.43 -8.27 -12.17
N VAL A 333 7.33 -7.40 -11.80
CA VAL A 333 7.24 -5.97 -12.07
C VAL A 333 7.50 -5.69 -13.54
N ASP A 334 6.57 -4.98 -14.19
CA ASP A 334 6.76 -4.52 -15.56
C ASP A 334 7.66 -3.28 -15.57
N PRO A 335 8.88 -3.36 -16.13
CA PRO A 335 9.83 -2.25 -16.12
C PRO A 335 9.49 -1.12 -17.08
N LEU A 336 8.58 -1.35 -18.02
CA LEU A 336 8.14 -0.34 -18.99
C LEU A 336 6.91 0.42 -18.52
N ASP A 337 5.99 -0.26 -17.81
CA ASP A 337 4.76 0.34 -17.32
C ASP A 337 4.88 0.93 -15.90
N SER A 338 5.92 0.53 -15.16
CA SER A 338 6.21 1.08 -13.83
C SER A 338 6.96 2.40 -13.92
N THR A 339 6.59 3.35 -13.09
CA THR A 339 7.14 4.72 -13.13
C THR A 339 7.39 5.28 -11.74
N SER A 340 8.28 6.26 -11.63
CA SER A 340 8.49 7.04 -10.41
C SER A 340 8.86 8.48 -10.75
N ARG A 341 8.31 9.42 -9.99
CA ARG A 341 8.72 10.83 -10.06
C ARG A 341 10.13 11.05 -9.52
N GLN A 342 10.64 10.10 -8.73
CA GLN A 342 12.00 10.14 -8.20
C GLN A 342 13.05 9.79 -9.25
N LEU A 343 12.68 9.17 -10.38
CA LEU A 343 13.60 8.84 -11.46
C LEU A 343 13.89 10.10 -12.31
N ASP A 344 14.63 11.01 -11.71
CA ASP A 344 15.08 12.27 -12.26
C ASP A 344 16.58 12.44 -11.99
N PRO A 345 17.41 12.89 -12.95
CA PRO A 345 18.86 13.04 -12.76
C PRO A 345 19.24 13.92 -11.56
N LEU A 346 18.41 14.90 -11.21
CA LEU A 346 18.63 15.79 -10.08
C LEU A 346 18.38 15.13 -8.71
N ILE A 347 17.66 14.03 -8.70
CA ILE A 347 17.30 13.29 -7.47
C ILE A 347 18.17 12.05 -7.32
N VAL A 348 18.18 11.18 -8.32
CA VAL A 348 18.89 9.89 -8.27
C VAL A 348 20.34 9.97 -8.76
N GLY A 349 20.72 11.06 -9.41
CA GLY A 349 21.99 11.21 -10.07
C GLY A 349 21.97 10.76 -11.53
N GLN A 350 22.93 11.27 -12.32
CA GLN A 350 22.97 11.02 -13.77
C GLN A 350 23.19 9.55 -14.11
N GLU A 351 24.09 8.86 -13.39
CA GLU A 351 24.41 7.46 -13.67
C GLU A 351 23.20 6.54 -13.48
N HIS A 352 22.49 6.66 -12.37
CA HIS A 352 21.27 5.89 -12.12
C HIS A 352 20.22 6.14 -13.19
N TYR A 353 19.98 7.39 -13.53
CA TYR A 353 19.02 7.78 -14.55
C TYR A 353 19.36 7.19 -15.92
N ASP A 354 20.62 7.32 -16.34
CA ASP A 354 21.08 6.82 -17.64
C ASP A 354 20.98 5.31 -17.74
N VAL A 355 21.34 4.60 -16.68
CA VAL A 355 21.22 3.13 -16.62
C VAL A 355 19.75 2.69 -16.67
N ALA A 356 18.88 3.32 -15.90
CA ALA A 356 17.44 3.01 -15.90
C ALA A 356 16.81 3.26 -17.27
N ARG A 357 17.12 4.39 -17.90
CA ARG A 357 16.62 4.71 -19.25
C ARG A 357 17.22 3.81 -20.31
N GLY A 358 18.49 3.42 -20.17
CA GLY A 358 19.13 2.44 -21.05
C GLY A 358 18.46 1.09 -20.99
N VAL A 359 18.15 0.59 -19.77
CA VAL A 359 17.42 -0.66 -19.58
C VAL A 359 16.02 -0.59 -20.22
N GLN A 360 15.29 0.48 -19.98
CA GLN A 360 13.95 0.68 -20.59
C GLN A 360 14.03 0.75 -22.11
N GLY A 361 15.02 1.42 -22.66
CA GLY A 361 15.22 1.55 -24.10
C GLY A 361 15.50 0.19 -24.77
N VAL A 362 16.37 -0.63 -24.18
CA VAL A 362 16.68 -1.98 -24.68
C VAL A 362 15.43 -2.87 -24.62
N LEU A 363 14.69 -2.84 -23.51
CA LEU A 363 13.47 -3.63 -23.37
C LEU A 363 12.35 -3.18 -24.29
N GLN A 364 12.21 -1.88 -24.50
CA GLN A 364 11.24 -1.32 -25.47
C GLN A 364 11.56 -1.76 -26.89
N ARG A 365 12.83 -1.67 -27.30
CA ARG A 365 13.26 -2.14 -28.62
C ARG A 365 13.01 -3.63 -28.79
N TYR A 366 13.29 -4.43 -27.77
CA TYR A 366 13.00 -5.85 -27.81
C TYR A 366 11.50 -6.15 -27.96
N LYS A 367 10.65 -5.40 -27.26
CA LYS A 367 9.19 -5.50 -27.39
C LYS A 367 8.73 -5.26 -28.83
N GLU A 368 9.29 -4.25 -29.50
CA GLU A 368 9.00 -3.94 -30.90
C GLU A 368 9.47 -5.04 -31.86
N LEU A 369 10.61 -5.67 -31.55
CA LEU A 369 11.17 -6.73 -32.39
C LEU A 369 10.49 -8.08 -32.22
N LYS A 370 9.74 -8.30 -31.14
CA LYS A 370 9.10 -9.60 -30.86
C LYS A 370 8.19 -10.08 -31.98
N ASP A 371 7.40 -9.21 -32.56
CA ASP A 371 6.50 -9.56 -33.64
C ASP A 371 7.27 -9.91 -34.93
N ILE A 372 8.35 -9.21 -35.20
CA ILE A 372 9.25 -9.50 -36.32
C ILE A 372 9.92 -10.86 -36.12
N ILE A 373 10.40 -11.14 -34.93
CA ILE A 373 11.05 -12.42 -34.58
C ILE A 373 10.06 -13.59 -34.73
N ALA A 374 8.81 -13.39 -34.31
CA ALA A 374 7.77 -14.41 -34.38
C ALA A 374 7.40 -14.77 -35.82
N ILE A 375 7.47 -13.82 -36.75
CA ILE A 375 7.06 -14.01 -38.15
C ILE A 375 8.24 -14.42 -39.03
N LEU A 376 9.39 -13.75 -38.90
CA LEU A 376 10.53 -13.87 -39.80
C LEU A 376 11.70 -14.67 -39.20
N GLY A 377 11.74 -14.84 -37.89
CA GLY A 377 12.84 -15.48 -37.17
C GLY A 377 13.97 -14.50 -36.81
N MET A 378 14.88 -14.94 -35.96
CA MET A 378 16.04 -14.18 -35.48
C MET A 378 17.05 -13.84 -36.60
N ASP A 379 17.14 -14.69 -37.61
CA ASP A 379 18.19 -14.58 -38.65
C ASP A 379 17.99 -13.36 -39.55
N GLU A 380 16.75 -12.87 -39.66
CA GLU A 380 16.39 -11.71 -40.47
C GLU A 380 16.70 -10.37 -39.78
N LEU A 381 17.10 -10.39 -38.50
CA LEU A 381 17.45 -9.18 -37.76
C LEU A 381 18.85 -8.67 -38.16
N SER A 382 19.05 -7.37 -38.08
CA SER A 382 20.39 -6.77 -38.16
C SER A 382 21.26 -7.26 -36.98
N GLU A 383 22.59 -7.22 -37.15
CA GLU A 383 23.50 -7.60 -36.07
C GLU A 383 23.32 -6.73 -34.81
N GLU A 384 23.00 -5.47 -34.99
CA GLU A 384 22.67 -4.55 -33.90
C GLU A 384 21.40 -4.96 -33.16
N ASP A 385 20.35 -5.32 -33.88
CA ASP A 385 19.11 -5.80 -33.29
C ASP A 385 19.28 -7.18 -32.59
N LYS A 386 20.09 -8.08 -33.16
CA LYS A 386 20.45 -9.36 -32.52
C LYS A 386 21.15 -9.13 -31.18
N GLN A 387 22.10 -8.18 -31.15
CA GLN A 387 22.79 -7.82 -29.91
C GLN A 387 21.83 -7.20 -28.89
N THR A 388 20.94 -6.32 -29.33
CA THR A 388 19.90 -5.72 -28.48
C THR A 388 18.99 -6.77 -27.89
N VAL A 389 18.52 -7.74 -28.68
CA VAL A 389 17.70 -8.88 -28.20
C VAL A 389 18.45 -9.73 -27.18
N SER A 390 19.72 -10.03 -27.43
CA SER A 390 20.55 -10.79 -26.49
C SER A 390 20.68 -10.08 -25.14
N ARG A 391 21.00 -8.78 -25.16
CA ARG A 391 21.08 -7.97 -23.92
C ARG A 391 19.74 -7.82 -23.25
N ALA A 392 18.65 -7.64 -23.98
CA ALA A 392 17.30 -7.55 -23.45
C ALA A 392 16.89 -8.81 -22.68
N ARG A 393 17.18 -9.99 -23.20
CA ARG A 393 16.90 -11.25 -22.54
C ARG A 393 17.72 -11.41 -21.24
N LYS A 394 18.97 -11.00 -21.25
CA LYS A 394 19.83 -10.96 -20.05
C LYS A 394 19.28 -10.01 -19.01
N ILE A 395 18.86 -8.81 -19.42
CA ILE A 395 18.24 -7.81 -18.54
C ILE A 395 16.95 -8.36 -17.93
N GLN A 396 16.07 -8.97 -18.71
CA GLN A 396 14.83 -9.56 -18.18
C GLN A 396 15.12 -10.61 -17.11
N LYS A 397 16.08 -11.50 -17.34
CA LYS A 397 16.45 -12.50 -16.36
C LYS A 397 17.15 -11.91 -15.14
N TYR A 398 17.97 -10.88 -15.32
CA TYR A 398 18.64 -10.20 -14.22
C TYR A 398 17.69 -9.34 -13.37
N LEU A 399 16.55 -8.91 -13.90
CA LEU A 399 15.48 -8.27 -13.14
C LEU A 399 14.83 -9.23 -12.14
N SER A 400 14.90 -10.54 -12.37
CA SER A 400 14.46 -11.54 -11.41
C SER A 400 15.38 -11.59 -10.19
N GLN A 401 14.80 -11.86 -9.04
CA GLN A 401 15.52 -11.87 -7.76
C GLN A 401 14.84 -12.83 -6.79
N PRO A 402 15.62 -13.70 -6.09
CA PRO A 402 15.06 -14.55 -5.06
C PRO A 402 14.72 -13.72 -3.81
N PHE A 403 13.53 -13.94 -3.28
CA PHE A 403 13.07 -13.29 -2.06
C PHE A 403 13.28 -14.16 -0.82
N PHE A 404 13.62 -13.52 0.30
CA PHE A 404 13.77 -14.21 1.58
C PHE A 404 12.46 -14.85 2.04
N VAL A 405 11.34 -14.17 1.86
CA VAL A 405 10.01 -14.67 2.24
C VAL A 405 9.55 -15.84 1.36
N ALA A 406 10.16 -16.05 0.23
CA ALA A 406 9.86 -17.13 -0.70
C ALA A 406 10.81 -18.33 -0.60
N GLU A 407 11.83 -18.29 0.25
CA GLU A 407 12.83 -19.36 0.39
C GLU A 407 12.20 -20.75 0.65
N VAL A 408 11.17 -20.79 1.49
CA VAL A 408 10.45 -22.03 1.84
C VAL A 408 9.81 -22.69 0.60
N PHE A 409 9.38 -21.88 -0.37
CA PHE A 409 8.70 -22.35 -1.57
C PHE A 409 9.66 -22.61 -2.73
N THR A 410 10.69 -21.79 -2.85
CA THR A 410 11.62 -21.84 -3.99
C THR A 410 12.86 -22.71 -3.73
N GLY A 411 13.20 -22.93 -2.47
CA GLY A 411 14.44 -23.58 -2.07
C GLY A 411 15.70 -22.78 -2.37
N SER A 412 15.56 -21.52 -2.81
CA SER A 412 16.67 -20.62 -3.11
C SER A 412 16.82 -19.57 -2.03
N PRO A 413 18.06 -19.32 -1.54
CA PRO A 413 18.29 -18.25 -0.55
C PRO A 413 17.88 -16.88 -1.10
N GLY A 414 17.18 -16.09 -0.30
CA GLY A 414 16.82 -14.71 -0.65
C GLY A 414 18.05 -13.82 -0.77
N LYS A 415 17.90 -12.73 -1.51
CA LYS A 415 18.95 -11.73 -1.74
C LYS A 415 18.40 -10.33 -1.54
N TYR A 416 19.15 -9.54 -0.77
CA TYR A 416 19.02 -8.09 -0.72
C TYR A 416 20.10 -7.49 -1.60
N VAL A 417 19.75 -6.68 -2.59
CA VAL A 417 20.72 -6.08 -3.51
C VAL A 417 20.74 -4.57 -3.27
N SER A 418 21.93 -4.04 -2.96
CA SER A 418 22.10 -2.62 -2.77
C SER A 418 21.82 -1.85 -4.07
N LEU A 419 21.40 -0.59 -3.95
CA LEU A 419 21.19 0.28 -5.13
C LEU A 419 22.46 0.41 -5.95
N LYS A 420 23.62 0.50 -5.31
CA LYS A 420 24.92 0.59 -5.98
C LYS A 420 25.21 -0.66 -6.83
N ASP A 421 24.98 -1.85 -6.27
CA ASP A 421 25.21 -3.12 -6.98
C ASP A 421 24.20 -3.30 -8.12
N THR A 422 22.97 -2.85 -7.92
CA THR A 422 21.94 -2.83 -8.96
C THR A 422 22.36 -1.97 -10.15
N ILE A 423 22.76 -0.73 -9.91
CA ILE A 423 23.19 0.18 -10.97
C ILE A 423 24.42 -0.37 -11.70
N SER A 424 25.44 -0.82 -10.97
CA SER A 424 26.67 -1.34 -11.58
C SER A 424 26.43 -2.60 -12.39
N GLY A 425 25.54 -3.49 -11.91
CA GLY A 425 25.20 -4.73 -12.61
C GLY A 425 24.49 -4.48 -13.93
N PHE A 426 23.45 -3.64 -13.94
CA PHE A 426 22.74 -3.30 -15.18
C PHE A 426 23.62 -2.50 -16.15
N LYS A 427 24.46 -1.61 -15.63
CA LYS A 427 25.43 -0.89 -16.46
C LYS A 427 26.39 -1.82 -17.18
N ALA A 428 26.93 -2.82 -16.48
CA ALA A 428 27.82 -3.82 -17.08
C ALA A 428 27.14 -4.60 -18.23
N ILE A 429 25.84 -4.89 -18.10
CA ILE A 429 25.08 -5.54 -19.17
C ILE A 429 24.91 -4.58 -20.35
N LEU A 430 24.54 -3.32 -20.11
CA LEU A 430 24.35 -2.32 -21.16
C LEU A 430 25.64 -2.02 -21.91
N ASP A 431 26.78 -1.95 -21.21
CA ASP A 431 28.10 -1.65 -21.79
C ASP A 431 28.70 -2.83 -22.56
N GLY A 432 28.07 -4.00 -22.49
CA GLY A 432 28.47 -5.21 -23.23
C GLY A 432 29.57 -6.03 -22.57
N GLU A 433 29.98 -5.73 -21.36
CA GLU A 433 30.99 -6.48 -20.62
C GLU A 433 30.62 -7.96 -20.42
N LEU A 434 29.32 -8.25 -20.45
CA LEU A 434 28.75 -9.59 -20.18
C LEU A 434 28.12 -10.23 -21.43
N ASP A 435 28.44 -9.73 -22.64
CA ASP A 435 27.86 -10.24 -23.88
C ASP A 435 28.20 -11.72 -24.10
N ALA A 436 29.35 -12.18 -23.61
CA ALA A 436 29.78 -13.58 -23.70
C ALA A 436 29.17 -14.52 -22.62
N VAL A 437 28.49 -13.95 -21.62
CA VAL A 437 27.90 -14.74 -20.54
C VAL A 437 26.54 -15.30 -20.97
N PRO A 438 26.27 -16.61 -20.75
CA PRO A 438 24.98 -17.21 -21.08
C PRO A 438 23.82 -16.52 -20.34
N GLU A 439 22.70 -16.30 -21.01
CA GLU A 439 21.56 -15.63 -20.43
C GLU A 439 20.99 -16.31 -19.18
N GLN A 440 21.12 -17.63 -19.07
CA GLN A 440 20.60 -18.39 -17.94
C GLN A 440 21.34 -18.08 -16.62
N ALA A 441 22.60 -17.64 -16.70
CA ALA A 441 23.38 -17.25 -15.53
C ALA A 441 22.80 -16.03 -14.80
N PHE A 442 22.00 -15.22 -15.47
CA PHE A 442 21.37 -14.02 -14.91
C PHE A 442 20.07 -14.31 -14.15
N TYR A 443 19.52 -15.51 -14.31
CA TYR A 443 18.21 -15.85 -13.73
C TYR A 443 18.30 -16.06 -12.22
N MET A 444 17.39 -15.40 -11.48
CA MET A 444 17.27 -15.48 -10.02
C MET A 444 18.60 -15.29 -9.30
N THR A 445 19.25 -14.19 -9.59
CA THR A 445 20.53 -13.78 -8.99
C THR A 445 20.37 -12.49 -8.20
N GLY A 446 21.28 -12.24 -7.28
CA GLY A 446 21.41 -10.97 -6.56
C GLY A 446 22.32 -10.00 -7.32
N SER A 447 23.60 -9.96 -6.98
CA SER A 447 24.58 -9.07 -7.62
C SER A 447 25.13 -9.64 -8.92
N ILE A 448 25.82 -8.77 -9.68
CA ILE A 448 26.47 -9.19 -10.93
C ILE A 448 27.63 -10.17 -10.69
N GLU A 449 28.25 -10.13 -9.52
CA GLU A 449 29.32 -11.07 -9.18
C GLU A 449 28.78 -12.50 -9.07
N GLU A 450 27.59 -12.67 -8.54
CA GLU A 450 26.91 -13.98 -8.51
C GLU A 450 26.62 -14.52 -9.92
N VAL A 451 26.30 -13.63 -10.87
CA VAL A 451 26.14 -14.00 -12.28
C VAL A 451 27.45 -14.56 -12.86
N LYS A 452 28.56 -13.89 -12.57
CA LYS A 452 29.90 -14.33 -13.01
C LYS A 452 30.29 -15.69 -12.40
N GLU A 453 29.98 -15.90 -11.13
CA GLU A 453 30.19 -17.16 -10.41
C GLU A 453 29.38 -18.30 -11.05
N LYS A 454 28.08 -18.12 -11.25
CA LYS A 454 27.22 -19.09 -11.95
C LYS A 454 27.71 -19.42 -13.38
N ALA A 455 28.19 -18.40 -14.09
CA ALA A 455 28.74 -18.62 -15.43
C ALA A 455 30.05 -19.44 -15.43
N ALA A 456 30.84 -19.33 -14.36
CA ALA A 456 32.07 -20.11 -14.19
C ALA A 456 31.78 -21.56 -13.79
N GLU A 457 30.76 -21.81 -12.97
CA GLU A 457 30.34 -23.16 -12.56
C GLU A 457 29.72 -23.98 -13.70
N ASN A 458 29.11 -23.33 -14.67
CA ASN A 458 28.47 -23.98 -15.83
C ASN A 458 29.39 -24.17 -17.05
N LYS A 459 30.69 -23.90 -16.90
CA LYS A 459 31.72 -24.22 -17.89
C LYS A 459 32.36 -25.56 -17.61
#